data_c9da2545ec6ca9b0f81f7f47061a6514
#
_entry.id   c9da2545ec6ca9b0f81f7f47061a6514
#
_cell.length_a   1.000
_cell.length_b   1.000
_cell.length_c   1.000
_cell.angle_alpha   90.00
_cell.angle_beta   90.00
_cell.angle_gamma   90.00
#
_symmetry.space_group_name_H-M   'P 1'
#
loop_
_entity.id
_entity.type
_entity.pdbx_description
1 polymer ?
#
loop_
_entity_poly.entity_id
_entity_poly.type
_entity_poly.pdbx_seq_one_letter_code
_entity_poly.pdbx_strand_id
1 'polypeptide(L)'
;MNTVVDQRRTLLFKAFSVIAVALFCVSILARTILADTGPKRSIWISLKNLPDEPFYIAILMPGSLPSDPEGLFGQANVPDEDEEIRKIFLNYEEDGFVLFTYAGHISSIESSEELEGSNVLSYGYMVPSTFKVIVVTKSGEVTVSNKIKAQVFHSECVYDYSTNTLKEVNFASTFSKNLAIESVLFCGVTLFVEGIVLLCFGLFRKKNLLRFLIANLITQTLLFGFNLTCRLIDPLWQKYNIIWLVVEVLITVIELFIYRKKLVRKDGTVSVKRNIAYAITANVISAFIIDIPIIIIANLMH
;
A
#
# COMPACT_ATOMS: atom_id res chain seq x y z
N MET A 1 -6.82 18.76 -50.38
CA MET A 1 -6.19 17.62 -49.65
C MET A 1 -5.95 17.89 -48.15
N ASN A 2 -5.70 19.12 -47.72
CA ASN A 2 -5.46 19.47 -46.33
C ASN A 2 -6.70 19.39 -45.42
N THR A 3 -7.90 19.65 -45.93
CA THR A 3 -9.15 19.66 -45.13
C THR A 3 -9.59 18.27 -44.67
N VAL A 4 -9.41 17.22 -45.47
CA VAL A 4 -9.78 15.83 -45.12
C VAL A 4 -8.83 15.27 -44.09
N VAL A 5 -7.55 15.60 -44.12
CA VAL A 5 -6.55 15.18 -43.13
C VAL A 5 -6.84 15.85 -41.77
N ASP A 6 -7.25 17.10 -41.77
CA ASP A 6 -7.58 17.85 -40.56
C ASP A 6 -8.90 17.35 -39.91
N GLN A 7 -9.89 16.97 -40.73
CA GLN A 7 -11.13 16.36 -40.26
C GLN A 7 -10.89 14.99 -39.61
N ARG A 8 -10.10 14.10 -40.24
CA ARG A 8 -9.75 12.79 -39.66
C ARG A 8 -8.99 12.94 -38.31
N ARG A 9 -8.06 13.89 -38.21
CA ARG A 9 -7.34 14.19 -36.97
C ARG A 9 -8.26 14.71 -35.89
N THR A 10 -9.23 15.56 -36.23
CA THR A 10 -10.23 16.08 -35.27
C THR A 10 -11.17 14.98 -34.79
N LEU A 11 -11.53 14.03 -35.67
CA LEU A 11 -12.39 12.88 -35.30
C LEU A 11 -11.65 11.91 -34.40
N LEU A 12 -10.39 11.58 -34.71
CA LEU A 12 -9.55 10.74 -33.85
C LEU A 12 -9.33 11.37 -32.47
N PHE A 13 -9.14 12.69 -32.44
CA PHE A 13 -9.01 13.42 -31.18
C PHE A 13 -10.26 13.36 -30.32
N LYS A 14 -11.45 13.55 -30.91
CA LYS A 14 -12.72 13.46 -30.19
C LYS A 14 -12.97 12.02 -29.68
N ALA A 15 -12.71 11.01 -30.52
CA ALA A 15 -12.85 9.61 -30.14
C ALA A 15 -11.91 9.25 -28.96
N PHE A 16 -10.66 9.69 -29.04
CA PHE A 16 -9.67 9.44 -27.98
C PHE A 16 -10.04 10.12 -26.66
N SER A 17 -10.57 11.36 -26.70
CA SER A 17 -11.04 12.07 -25.51
C SER A 17 -12.26 11.40 -24.87
N VAL A 18 -13.20 10.87 -25.68
CA VAL A 18 -14.36 10.13 -25.18
C VAL A 18 -13.94 8.80 -24.54
N ILE A 19 -13.01 8.08 -25.17
CA ILE A 19 -12.45 6.84 -24.63
C ILE A 19 -11.74 7.12 -23.29
N ALA A 20 -10.92 8.18 -23.20
CA ALA A 20 -10.24 8.56 -21.98
C ALA A 20 -11.22 8.87 -20.83
N VAL A 21 -12.29 9.64 -21.12
CA VAL A 21 -13.34 9.92 -20.11
C VAL A 21 -14.09 8.66 -19.70
N ALA A 22 -14.43 7.80 -20.66
CA ALA A 22 -15.12 6.54 -20.36
C ALA A 22 -14.25 5.62 -19.49
N LEU A 23 -12.98 5.49 -19.83
CA LEU A 23 -12.01 4.75 -19.01
C LEU A 23 -11.91 5.36 -17.60
N PHE A 24 -11.82 6.67 -17.46
CA PHE A 24 -11.83 7.37 -16.17
C PHE A 24 -13.06 7.03 -15.32
N CYS A 25 -14.25 7.07 -15.89
CA CYS A 25 -15.47 6.68 -15.18
C CYS A 25 -15.45 5.21 -14.75
N VAL A 26 -14.97 4.31 -15.61
CA VAL A 26 -14.86 2.88 -15.31
C VAL A 26 -13.88 2.62 -14.16
N SER A 27 -12.74 3.31 -14.07
CA SER A 27 -11.80 3.08 -12.96
C SER A 27 -12.32 3.58 -11.62
N ILE A 28 -13.01 4.73 -11.60
CA ILE A 28 -13.65 5.19 -10.36
C ILE A 28 -14.64 4.13 -9.87
N LEU A 29 -15.46 3.58 -10.77
CA LEU A 29 -16.41 2.51 -10.43
C LEU A 29 -15.71 1.21 -10.03
N ALA A 30 -14.64 0.81 -10.72
CA ALA A 30 -13.88 -0.39 -10.38
C ALA A 30 -13.21 -0.31 -8.99
N ARG A 31 -12.68 0.85 -8.62
CA ARG A 31 -12.06 1.05 -7.28
C ARG A 31 -13.07 0.96 -6.14
N THR A 32 -14.33 1.32 -6.37
CA THR A 32 -15.38 1.17 -5.34
C THR A 32 -15.82 -0.27 -5.14
N ILE A 33 -15.71 -1.12 -6.16
CA ILE A 33 -16.07 -2.54 -6.10
C ILE A 33 -14.96 -3.39 -5.45
N LEU A 34 -13.68 -2.95 -5.57
CA LEU A 34 -12.51 -3.67 -5.05
C LEU A 34 -12.21 -3.37 -3.56
N ALA A 35 -13.12 -2.73 -2.83
CA ALA A 35 -12.89 -2.27 -1.46
C ALA A 35 -12.49 -3.39 -0.46
N ASP A 36 -12.83 -4.64 -0.75
CA ASP A 36 -12.50 -5.80 0.10
C ASP A 36 -11.36 -6.69 -0.42
N THR A 37 -10.89 -6.47 -1.65
CA THR A 37 -9.81 -7.26 -2.28
C THR A 37 -8.43 -6.62 -2.16
N GLY A 38 -8.30 -5.49 -1.45
CA GLY A 38 -7.03 -4.80 -1.23
C GLY A 38 -6.06 -5.64 -0.39
N PRO A 39 -4.75 -5.41 -0.50
CA PRO A 39 -3.76 -6.10 0.32
C PRO A 39 -4.10 -5.92 1.79
N LYS A 40 -3.90 -6.96 2.59
CA LYS A 40 -4.13 -6.95 4.02
C LYS A 40 -2.78 -6.79 4.72
N ARG A 41 -2.80 -6.06 5.87
CA ARG A 41 -1.59 -5.90 6.68
C ARG A 41 -1.14 -7.25 7.21
N SER A 42 0.18 -7.49 7.23
CA SER A 42 0.78 -8.68 7.85
C SER A 42 1.91 -8.32 8.81
N ILE A 43 2.16 -9.21 9.75
CA ILE A 43 3.27 -9.13 10.69
C ILE A 43 3.97 -10.49 10.68
N TRP A 44 5.28 -10.46 10.53
CA TRP A 44 6.14 -11.62 10.62
C TRP A 44 7.14 -11.38 11.76
N ILE A 45 7.17 -12.28 12.74
CA ILE A 45 7.99 -12.14 13.95
C ILE A 45 8.96 -13.30 14.01
N SER A 46 10.25 -13.02 13.75
CA SER A 46 11.32 -13.99 13.98
C SER A 46 11.59 -14.09 15.49
N LEU A 47 11.55 -15.30 16.01
CA LEU A 47 11.68 -15.60 17.43
C LEU A 47 13.11 -16.00 17.75
N LYS A 48 13.67 -15.45 18.83
CA LYS A 48 15.03 -15.73 19.30
C LYS A 48 15.05 -16.05 20.79
N ASN A 49 16.01 -16.88 21.18
CA ASN A 49 16.29 -17.22 22.56
C ASN A 49 15.01 -17.68 23.29
N LEU A 50 14.24 -18.57 22.66
CA LEU A 50 12.97 -19.09 23.14
C LEU A 50 13.17 -19.90 24.45
N PRO A 51 12.10 -20.13 25.24
CA PRO A 51 12.16 -21.01 26.40
C PRO A 51 12.59 -22.43 26.03
N ASP A 52 13.28 -23.10 26.91
CA ASP A 52 13.66 -24.53 26.74
C ASP A 52 12.47 -25.48 27.00
N GLU A 53 11.42 -25.00 27.66
CA GLU A 53 10.18 -25.76 27.92
C GLU A 53 9.11 -25.43 26.84
N PRO A 54 8.12 -26.29 26.64
CA PRO A 54 6.98 -26.02 25.78
C PRO A 54 6.28 -24.70 26.18
N PHE A 55 5.87 -23.93 25.19
CA PHE A 55 5.24 -22.63 25.36
C PHE A 55 4.16 -22.38 24.31
N TYR A 56 3.33 -21.40 24.61
CA TYR A 56 2.35 -20.81 23.69
C TYR A 56 2.68 -19.33 23.48
N ILE A 57 2.45 -18.83 22.28
CA ILE A 57 2.76 -17.47 21.89
C ILE A 57 1.60 -16.85 21.11
N ALA A 58 1.34 -15.57 21.35
CA ALA A 58 0.33 -14.81 20.62
C ALA A 58 0.71 -13.33 20.55
N ILE A 59 -0.06 -12.53 19.78
CA ILE A 59 0.04 -11.08 19.84
C ILE A 59 -1.11 -10.47 20.63
N LEU A 60 -0.81 -9.35 21.27
CA LEU A 60 -1.76 -8.52 22.00
C LEU A 60 -2.01 -7.23 21.22
N MET A 61 -3.24 -6.72 21.26
CA MET A 61 -3.64 -5.46 20.67
C MET A 61 -4.21 -4.50 21.70
N PRO A 62 -4.17 -3.17 21.46
CA PRO A 62 -4.89 -2.22 22.28
C PRO A 62 -6.40 -2.44 22.16
N GLY A 63 -7.09 -2.49 23.30
CA GLY A 63 -8.55 -2.66 23.32
C GLY A 63 -9.05 -3.30 24.59
N SER A 64 -10.31 -3.72 24.57
CA SER A 64 -10.96 -4.54 25.59
C SER A 64 -11.46 -5.82 24.95
N LEU A 65 -11.46 -6.92 25.70
CA LEU A 65 -12.06 -8.16 25.23
C LEU A 65 -13.58 -8.01 25.10
N PRO A 66 -14.21 -8.74 24.16
CA PRO A 66 -15.66 -8.81 24.09
C PRO A 66 -16.24 -9.40 25.39
N SER A 67 -17.52 -9.13 25.66
CA SER A 67 -18.21 -9.54 26.88
C SER A 67 -18.36 -11.06 27.04
N ASP A 68 -18.16 -11.84 26.00
CA ASP A 68 -18.13 -13.30 26.00
C ASP A 68 -16.87 -13.79 25.26
N PRO A 69 -15.71 -13.79 25.93
CA PRO A 69 -14.48 -14.25 25.30
C PRO A 69 -14.44 -15.77 25.12
N GLU A 70 -15.17 -16.55 25.90
CA GLU A 70 -15.17 -18.02 25.80
C GLU A 70 -15.81 -18.53 24.52
N GLY A 71 -16.85 -17.85 24.01
CA GLY A 71 -17.46 -18.16 22.73
C GLY A 71 -16.54 -17.95 21.50
N LEU A 72 -15.45 -17.21 21.68
CA LEU A 72 -14.45 -16.95 20.64
C LEU A 72 -13.42 -18.08 20.49
N PHE A 73 -13.28 -18.93 21.52
CA PHE A 73 -12.22 -19.96 21.59
C PHE A 73 -12.49 -21.25 20.82
N GLY A 74 -13.63 -21.45 20.24
CA GLY A 74 -13.92 -22.65 19.44
C GLY A 74 -12.93 -22.92 18.28
N GLN A 75 -11.93 -22.03 18.10
CA GLN A 75 -10.93 -22.10 17.04
C GLN A 75 -9.48 -21.85 17.51
N ALA A 76 -9.24 -21.69 18.81
CA ALA A 76 -7.87 -21.56 19.32
C ALA A 76 -7.20 -22.94 19.36
N ASN A 77 -6.00 -23.06 18.80
CA ASN A 77 -5.21 -24.29 18.77
C ASN A 77 -4.59 -24.65 20.17
N VAL A 78 -5.24 -24.28 21.27
CA VAL A 78 -4.83 -24.67 22.61
C VAL A 78 -5.61 -25.94 22.97
N PRO A 79 -4.94 -27.06 23.21
CA PRO A 79 -5.58 -28.31 23.64
C PRO A 79 -6.37 -28.13 24.91
N ASP A 80 -7.46 -28.87 25.08
CA ASP A 80 -8.32 -28.81 26.27
C ASP A 80 -7.56 -29.14 27.58
N GLU A 81 -6.47 -29.90 27.49
CA GLU A 81 -5.58 -30.22 28.64
C GLU A 81 -4.79 -29.00 29.13
N ASP A 82 -4.68 -27.94 28.36
CA ASP A 82 -4.01 -26.68 28.65
C ASP A 82 -4.99 -25.54 28.96
N GLU A 83 -6.16 -25.85 29.44
CA GLU A 83 -7.22 -24.88 29.79
C GLU A 83 -6.76 -23.74 30.71
N GLU A 84 -5.84 -24.01 31.63
CA GLU A 84 -5.24 -23.00 32.52
C GLU A 84 -4.45 -21.95 31.73
N ILE A 85 -3.64 -22.40 30.77
CA ILE A 85 -2.89 -21.50 29.86
C ILE A 85 -3.84 -20.68 29.01
N ARG A 86 -4.88 -21.30 28.49
CA ARG A 86 -5.94 -20.63 27.72
C ARG A 86 -6.60 -19.51 28.54
N LYS A 87 -6.90 -19.76 29.84
CA LYS A 87 -7.44 -18.73 30.74
C LYS A 87 -6.47 -17.56 30.96
N ILE A 88 -5.16 -17.82 31.00
CA ILE A 88 -4.15 -16.75 31.10
C ILE A 88 -4.25 -15.81 29.92
N PHE A 89 -4.28 -16.32 28.65
CA PHE A 89 -4.42 -15.49 27.47
C PHE A 89 -5.72 -14.69 27.46
N LEU A 90 -6.85 -15.33 27.87
CA LEU A 90 -8.17 -14.69 27.90
C LEU A 90 -8.29 -13.58 28.90
N ASN A 91 -7.74 -13.80 30.06
CA ASN A 91 -7.85 -12.87 31.21
C ASN A 91 -6.71 -11.83 31.18
N TYR A 92 -5.83 -11.89 30.17
CA TYR A 92 -4.78 -10.90 30.08
C TYR A 92 -5.37 -9.52 29.67
N GLU A 93 -5.30 -8.58 30.59
CA GLU A 93 -5.76 -7.20 30.43
C GLU A 93 -4.83 -6.27 31.23
N GLU A 94 -3.59 -6.14 30.74
CA GLU A 94 -2.63 -5.21 31.33
C GLU A 94 -2.31 -4.08 30.36
N ASP A 95 -2.14 -2.88 30.90
CA ASP A 95 -1.80 -1.67 30.12
C ASP A 95 -2.76 -1.36 28.97
N GLY A 96 -4.02 -1.83 29.02
CA GLY A 96 -5.02 -1.67 27.96
C GLY A 96 -4.73 -2.51 26.72
N PHE A 97 -3.99 -3.61 26.88
CA PHE A 97 -3.75 -4.60 25.83
C PHE A 97 -4.47 -5.91 26.17
N VAL A 98 -5.07 -6.49 25.14
CA VAL A 98 -5.80 -7.76 25.21
C VAL A 98 -5.37 -8.67 24.07
N LEU A 99 -5.70 -9.94 24.16
CA LEU A 99 -5.43 -10.90 23.09
C LEU A 99 -6.00 -10.40 21.74
N PHE A 100 -5.22 -10.53 20.69
CA PHE A 100 -5.66 -10.10 19.36
C PHE A 100 -6.83 -10.93 18.87
N THR A 101 -7.94 -10.24 18.57
CA THR A 101 -9.15 -10.82 17.99
C THR A 101 -9.48 -10.10 16.69
N TYR A 102 -9.90 -10.86 15.67
CA TYR A 102 -10.38 -10.31 14.41
C TYR A 102 -11.76 -10.86 14.08
N ALA A 103 -12.72 -9.95 13.82
CA ALA A 103 -14.10 -10.28 13.45
C ALA A 103 -14.80 -11.28 14.42
N GLY A 104 -14.47 -11.24 15.71
CA GLY A 104 -15.00 -12.17 16.69
C GLY A 104 -14.28 -13.52 16.75
N HIS A 105 -13.16 -13.67 16.05
CA HIS A 105 -12.29 -14.85 16.13
C HIS A 105 -10.96 -14.47 16.79
N ILE A 106 -10.43 -15.34 17.62
CA ILE A 106 -9.07 -15.21 18.17
C ILE A 106 -8.11 -15.52 17.03
N SER A 107 -7.16 -14.62 16.78
CA SER A 107 -6.05 -14.97 15.92
C SER A 107 -5.19 -15.97 16.68
N SER A 108 -4.74 -16.99 15.98
CA SER A 108 -4.11 -18.19 16.51
C SER A 108 -3.13 -17.92 17.64
N ILE A 109 -3.33 -18.62 18.76
CA ILE A 109 -2.30 -18.87 19.74
C ILE A 109 -1.49 -20.01 19.14
N GLU A 110 -0.22 -19.78 18.86
CA GLU A 110 0.67 -20.79 18.28
C GLU A 110 1.40 -21.53 19.39
N SER A 111 1.48 -22.84 19.30
CA SER A 111 2.28 -23.67 20.22
C SER A 111 3.73 -23.76 19.73
N SER A 112 4.65 -24.05 20.65
CA SER A 112 6.04 -24.32 20.32
C SER A 112 6.20 -25.50 19.35
N GLU A 113 5.30 -26.46 19.35
CA GLU A 113 5.27 -27.62 18.43
C GLU A 113 4.91 -27.20 17.01
N GLU A 114 3.93 -26.27 16.85
CA GLU A 114 3.56 -25.74 15.53
C GLU A 114 4.66 -24.85 14.92
N LEU A 115 5.51 -24.26 15.77
CA LEU A 115 6.65 -23.44 15.36
C LEU A 115 7.90 -24.29 15.03
N GLU A 116 7.91 -25.60 15.29
CA GLU A 116 9.05 -26.47 15.03
C GLU A 116 9.51 -26.35 13.57
N GLY A 117 10.72 -25.81 13.40
CA GLY A 117 11.41 -25.65 12.11
C GLY A 117 11.37 -24.26 11.49
N SER A 118 10.47 -23.36 11.87
CA SER A 118 10.42 -22.02 11.27
C SER A 118 10.91 -20.92 12.20
N ASN A 119 10.70 -20.99 13.51
CA ASN A 119 10.91 -19.94 14.51
C ASN A 119 10.35 -18.58 14.05
N VAL A 120 9.26 -18.60 13.26
CA VAL A 120 8.63 -17.40 12.71
C VAL A 120 7.12 -17.47 12.97
N LEU A 121 6.63 -16.49 13.71
CA LEU A 121 5.21 -16.28 13.94
C LEU A 121 4.67 -15.36 12.82
N SER A 122 3.62 -15.77 12.13
CA SER A 122 3.08 -15.07 10.97
C SER A 122 1.59 -14.77 11.12
N TYR A 123 1.23 -13.50 11.00
CA TYR A 123 -0.15 -13.04 10.97
C TYR A 123 -0.42 -12.30 9.66
N GLY A 124 -1.32 -12.83 8.83
CA GLY A 124 -1.54 -12.37 7.45
C GLY A 124 -2.79 -11.53 7.21
N TYR A 125 -3.66 -11.31 8.22
CA TYR A 125 -4.95 -10.68 7.96
C TYR A 125 -5.34 -9.66 9.02
N MET A 126 -5.52 -8.39 8.61
CA MET A 126 -6.06 -7.30 9.44
C MET A 126 -5.37 -7.09 10.81
N VAL A 127 -4.09 -7.42 10.88
CA VAL A 127 -3.30 -7.31 12.10
C VAL A 127 -3.25 -5.88 12.66
N PRO A 128 -3.16 -5.70 13.99
CA PRO A 128 -3.12 -4.38 14.60
C PRO A 128 -1.85 -3.62 14.22
N SER A 129 -1.97 -2.28 14.12
CA SER A 129 -0.80 -1.42 13.89
C SER A 129 0.09 -1.29 15.12
N THR A 130 -0.47 -1.47 16.29
CA THR A 130 0.22 -1.42 17.59
C THR A 130 0.00 -2.74 18.29
N PHE A 131 1.06 -3.37 18.74
CA PHE A 131 0.97 -4.70 19.34
C PHE A 131 2.12 -4.97 20.31
N LYS A 132 1.94 -6.02 21.10
CA LYS A 132 2.95 -6.69 21.93
C LYS A 132 2.94 -8.18 21.60
N VAL A 133 3.97 -8.90 21.99
CA VAL A 133 4.00 -10.37 21.99
C VAL A 133 3.82 -10.84 23.42
N ILE A 134 3.01 -11.88 23.62
CA ILE A 134 2.86 -12.60 24.88
C ILE A 134 3.33 -14.04 24.69
N VAL A 135 4.12 -14.54 25.61
CA VAL A 135 4.55 -15.94 25.69
C VAL A 135 4.11 -16.48 27.04
N VAL A 136 3.48 -17.64 27.03
CA VAL A 136 3.09 -18.37 28.23
C VAL A 136 3.72 -19.76 28.17
N THR A 137 4.56 -20.07 29.12
CA THR A 137 5.22 -21.39 29.19
C THR A 137 4.28 -22.45 29.79
N LYS A 138 4.62 -23.73 29.61
CA LYS A 138 3.85 -24.85 30.17
C LYS A 138 3.83 -24.83 31.71
N SER A 139 4.87 -24.25 32.32
CA SER A 139 4.92 -24.02 33.78
C SER A 139 4.04 -22.87 34.26
N GLY A 140 3.43 -22.09 33.36
CA GLY A 140 2.57 -20.95 33.65
C GLY A 140 3.31 -19.60 33.77
N GLU A 141 4.59 -19.53 33.43
CA GLU A 141 5.31 -18.26 33.36
C GLU A 141 4.80 -17.41 32.20
N VAL A 142 4.48 -16.14 32.51
CA VAL A 142 3.96 -15.18 31.51
C VAL A 142 5.01 -14.11 31.23
N THR A 143 5.38 -13.97 29.97
CA THR A 143 6.31 -12.94 29.53
C THR A 143 5.67 -12.10 28.43
N VAL A 144 5.71 -10.76 28.57
CA VAL A 144 5.09 -9.83 27.61
C VAL A 144 6.12 -8.82 27.13
N SER A 145 6.24 -8.67 25.82
CA SER A 145 7.20 -7.76 25.22
C SER A 145 6.88 -6.28 25.45
N ASN A 146 7.84 -5.43 25.12
CA ASN A 146 7.55 -4.02 24.94
C ASN A 146 6.55 -3.79 23.78
N LYS A 147 5.82 -2.67 23.87
CA LYS A 147 4.91 -2.21 22.81
C LYS A 147 5.69 -1.67 21.62
N ILE A 148 5.29 -2.07 20.40
CA ILE A 148 5.73 -1.43 19.17
C ILE A 148 4.53 -0.94 18.34
N LYS A 149 4.80 0.06 17.49
CA LYS A 149 3.88 0.50 16.43
C LYS A 149 4.55 0.21 15.10
N ALA A 150 3.99 -0.73 14.33
CA ALA A 150 4.51 -1.10 13.03
C ALA A 150 4.53 0.10 12.07
N GLN A 151 5.65 0.32 11.43
CA GLN A 151 5.94 1.45 10.55
C GLN A 151 5.64 1.14 9.08
N VAL A 152 5.63 -0.15 8.70
CA VAL A 152 5.35 -0.60 7.34
C VAL A 152 4.13 -1.51 7.27
N PHE A 153 3.60 -1.68 6.06
CA PHE A 153 2.39 -2.46 5.82
C PHE A 153 2.60 -3.96 6.07
N HIS A 154 3.73 -4.49 5.60
CA HIS A 154 4.20 -5.85 5.88
C HIS A 154 5.40 -5.73 6.82
N SER A 155 5.14 -5.88 8.11
CA SER A 155 6.12 -5.63 9.16
C SER A 155 6.89 -6.89 9.50
N GLU A 156 8.22 -6.82 9.40
CA GLU A 156 9.12 -7.87 9.89
C GLU A 156 9.70 -7.43 11.23
N CYS A 157 9.51 -8.27 12.23
CA CYS A 157 9.92 -8.02 13.61
C CYS A 157 10.86 -9.11 14.07
N VAL A 158 11.63 -8.80 15.11
CA VAL A 158 12.39 -9.77 15.90
C VAL A 158 11.95 -9.64 17.33
N TYR A 159 11.54 -10.74 17.92
CA TYR A 159 11.28 -10.87 19.34
C TYR A 159 12.39 -11.72 19.97
N ASP A 160 13.04 -11.18 20.96
CA ASP A 160 14.07 -11.84 21.75
C ASP A 160 13.50 -12.12 23.14
N TYR A 161 13.21 -13.40 23.43
CA TYR A 161 12.61 -13.82 24.70
C TYR A 161 13.54 -13.53 25.88
N SER A 162 14.85 -13.74 25.74
CA SER A 162 15.81 -13.57 26.85
C SER A 162 15.90 -12.12 27.35
N THR A 163 15.66 -11.16 26.47
CA THR A 163 15.66 -9.72 26.80
C THR A 163 14.26 -9.13 26.83
N ASN A 164 13.25 -9.94 26.52
CA ASN A 164 11.85 -9.54 26.38
C ASN A 164 11.67 -8.32 25.45
N THR A 165 12.42 -8.30 24.35
CA THR A 165 12.48 -7.15 23.44
C THR A 165 11.91 -7.48 22.09
N LEU A 166 10.90 -6.70 21.66
CA LEU A 166 10.31 -6.74 20.33
C LEU A 166 10.78 -5.51 19.52
N LYS A 167 11.29 -5.74 18.31
CA LYS A 167 11.79 -4.66 17.40
C LYS A 167 11.37 -4.93 15.97
N GLU A 168 10.92 -3.89 15.26
CA GLU A 168 10.74 -3.91 13.83
C GLU A 168 12.08 -3.73 13.13
N VAL A 169 12.41 -4.61 12.18
CA VAL A 169 13.75 -4.66 11.56
C VAL A 169 13.77 -4.22 10.11
N ASN A 170 12.65 -4.32 9.42
CA ASN A 170 12.59 -4.03 7.98
C ASN A 170 12.18 -2.60 7.63
N PHE A 171 11.87 -1.75 8.62
CA PHE A 171 11.37 -0.40 8.36
C PHE A 171 12.28 0.37 7.39
N ALA A 172 13.55 0.53 7.72
CA ALA A 172 14.49 1.31 6.92
C ALA A 172 14.83 0.64 5.58
N SER A 173 14.97 -0.69 5.55
CA SER A 173 15.35 -1.42 4.33
C SER A 173 14.21 -1.57 3.35
N THR A 174 13.05 -2.01 3.83
CA THR A 174 11.85 -2.21 3.01
C THR A 174 11.28 -0.88 2.55
N PHE A 175 11.20 0.09 3.46
CA PHE A 175 10.72 1.42 3.16
C PHE A 175 11.55 2.12 2.07
N SER A 176 12.89 2.10 2.19
CA SER A 176 13.76 2.77 1.22
C SER A 176 13.83 2.04 -0.12
N LYS A 177 13.97 0.71 -0.12
CA LYS A 177 14.10 -0.08 -1.36
C LYS A 177 12.79 -0.17 -2.13
N ASN A 178 11.71 -0.59 -1.48
CA ASN A 178 10.43 -0.77 -2.16
C ASN A 178 9.86 0.57 -2.64
N LEU A 179 9.90 1.61 -1.82
CA LEU A 179 9.44 2.93 -2.22
C LEU A 179 10.24 3.51 -3.38
N ALA A 180 11.57 3.34 -3.38
CA ALA A 180 12.41 3.79 -4.48
C ALA A 180 12.12 3.02 -5.77
N ILE A 181 12.00 1.69 -5.71
CA ILE A 181 11.67 0.84 -6.86
C ILE A 181 10.29 1.21 -7.41
N GLU A 182 9.28 1.28 -6.57
CA GLU A 182 7.93 1.69 -6.96
C GLU A 182 7.94 3.06 -7.63
N SER A 183 8.62 4.04 -7.04
CA SER A 183 8.66 5.42 -7.56
C SER A 183 9.35 5.50 -8.92
N VAL A 184 10.45 4.76 -9.11
CA VAL A 184 11.15 4.69 -10.41
C VAL A 184 10.28 4.02 -11.47
N LEU A 185 9.62 2.91 -11.13
CA LEU A 185 8.71 2.22 -12.04
C LEU A 185 7.52 3.10 -12.42
N PHE A 186 6.87 3.74 -11.45
CA PHE A 186 5.74 4.63 -11.73
C PHE A 186 6.16 5.83 -12.57
N CYS A 187 7.27 6.47 -12.25
CA CYS A 187 7.82 7.54 -13.06
C CYS A 187 8.12 7.07 -14.49
N GLY A 188 8.74 5.91 -14.66
CA GLY A 188 9.03 5.33 -15.97
C GLY A 188 7.79 5.05 -16.80
N VAL A 189 6.77 4.43 -16.19
CA VAL A 189 5.48 4.14 -16.86
C VAL A 189 4.76 5.43 -17.23
N THR A 190 4.67 6.40 -16.32
CA THR A 190 4.07 7.72 -16.57
C THR A 190 4.75 8.40 -17.75
N LEU A 191 6.08 8.53 -17.73
CA LEU A 191 6.86 9.14 -18.81
C LEU A 191 6.66 8.45 -20.16
N PHE A 192 6.61 7.12 -20.15
CA PHE A 192 6.38 6.34 -21.37
C PHE A 192 4.99 6.59 -21.95
N VAL A 193 3.96 6.47 -21.14
CA VAL A 193 2.56 6.64 -21.55
C VAL A 193 2.29 8.06 -22.02
N GLU A 194 2.67 9.05 -21.24
CA GLU A 194 2.49 10.46 -21.59
C GLU A 194 3.34 10.87 -22.79
N GLY A 195 4.53 10.28 -22.96
CA GLY A 195 5.37 10.46 -24.15
C GLY A 195 4.68 9.96 -25.43
N ILE A 196 3.97 8.81 -25.35
CA ILE A 196 3.14 8.32 -26.47
C ILE A 196 1.99 9.29 -26.74
N VAL A 197 1.31 9.78 -25.72
CA VAL A 197 0.25 10.77 -25.88
C VAL A 197 0.79 12.07 -26.50
N LEU A 198 1.97 12.55 -26.07
CA LEU A 198 2.66 13.70 -26.64
C LEU A 198 2.92 13.52 -28.16
N LEU A 199 3.32 12.30 -28.54
CA LEU A 199 3.52 11.92 -29.94
C LEU A 199 2.19 11.96 -30.74
N CYS A 200 1.13 11.34 -30.20
CA CYS A 200 -0.21 11.31 -30.82
C CYS A 200 -0.79 12.71 -31.04
N PHE A 201 -0.52 13.63 -30.12
CA PHE A 201 -0.91 15.03 -30.24
C PHE A 201 -0.03 15.81 -31.23
N GLY A 202 1.02 15.22 -31.83
CA GLY A 202 1.94 15.87 -32.75
C GLY A 202 2.77 16.97 -32.08
N LEU A 203 2.99 16.83 -30.77
CA LEU A 203 3.77 17.77 -29.96
C LEU A 203 5.20 17.27 -29.69
N PHE A 204 5.59 16.11 -30.22
CA PHE A 204 6.90 15.49 -30.04
C PHE A 204 8.00 16.28 -30.80
N ARG A 205 8.65 17.20 -30.07
CA ARG A 205 9.77 18.04 -30.54
C ARG A 205 10.80 18.19 -29.43
N LYS A 206 12.07 18.38 -29.79
CA LYS A 206 13.16 18.52 -28.78
C LYS A 206 12.84 19.56 -27.69
N LYS A 207 12.35 20.74 -28.06
CA LYS A 207 11.96 21.81 -27.13
C LYS A 207 10.78 21.41 -26.22
N ASN A 208 9.79 20.69 -26.75
CA ASN A 208 8.65 20.22 -26.00
C ASN A 208 9.03 19.03 -25.10
N LEU A 209 9.91 18.14 -25.59
CA LEU A 209 10.41 17.00 -24.82
C LEU A 209 11.11 17.45 -23.55
N LEU A 210 11.97 18.48 -23.63
CA LEU A 210 12.62 19.04 -22.45
C LEU A 210 11.59 19.60 -21.45
N ARG A 211 10.57 20.33 -21.94
CA ARG A 211 9.49 20.87 -21.09
C ARG A 211 8.66 19.79 -20.46
N PHE A 212 8.36 18.74 -21.22
CA PHE A 212 7.68 17.54 -20.78
C PHE A 212 8.46 16.84 -19.66
N LEU A 213 9.75 16.58 -19.87
CA LEU A 213 10.59 15.92 -18.85
C LEU A 213 10.69 16.75 -17.58
N ILE A 214 10.87 18.08 -17.67
CA ILE A 214 10.95 18.95 -16.48
C ILE A 214 9.62 18.97 -15.75
N ALA A 215 8.49 19.08 -16.43
CA ALA A 215 7.17 19.09 -15.82
C ALA A 215 6.90 17.78 -15.06
N ASN A 216 7.14 16.66 -15.73
CA ASN A 216 6.98 15.34 -15.11
C ASN A 216 7.94 15.13 -13.93
N LEU A 217 9.19 15.57 -14.04
CA LEU A 217 10.14 15.45 -12.91
C LEU A 217 9.64 16.23 -11.69
N ILE A 218 9.09 17.43 -11.88
CA ILE A 218 8.51 18.23 -10.79
C ILE A 218 7.30 17.51 -10.20
N THR A 219 6.35 17.08 -11.01
CA THR A 219 5.11 16.46 -10.54
C THR A 219 5.36 15.10 -9.89
N GLN A 220 6.25 14.28 -10.44
CA GLN A 220 6.65 13.00 -9.85
C GLN A 220 7.43 13.17 -8.54
N THR A 221 8.27 14.21 -8.41
CA THR A 221 8.94 14.51 -7.14
C THR A 221 7.94 14.94 -6.07
N LEU A 222 6.94 15.76 -6.41
CA LEU A 222 5.87 16.16 -5.50
C LEU A 222 5.03 14.94 -5.07
N LEU A 223 4.69 14.07 -6.02
CA LEU A 223 3.95 12.84 -5.77
C LEU A 223 4.72 11.90 -4.86
N PHE A 224 6.02 11.71 -5.11
CA PHE A 224 6.90 10.92 -4.26
C PHE A 224 6.97 11.48 -2.84
N GLY A 225 7.19 12.78 -2.68
CA GLY A 225 7.23 13.44 -1.37
C GLY A 225 5.90 13.31 -0.62
N PHE A 226 4.78 13.44 -1.32
CA PHE A 226 3.45 13.23 -0.76
C PHE A 226 3.25 11.77 -0.30
N ASN A 227 3.57 10.79 -1.15
CA ASN A 227 3.51 9.37 -0.81
C ASN A 227 4.36 9.02 0.41
N LEU A 228 5.59 9.52 0.44
CA LEU A 228 6.52 9.35 1.56
C LEU A 228 5.92 9.89 2.85
N THR A 229 5.39 11.12 2.82
CA THR A 229 4.78 11.77 3.99
C THR A 229 3.56 10.99 4.49
N CYS A 230 2.69 10.57 3.59
CA CYS A 230 1.51 9.78 3.95
C CYS A 230 1.87 8.44 4.58
N ARG A 231 2.86 7.73 4.03
CA ARG A 231 3.33 6.46 4.61
C ARG A 231 3.98 6.62 5.98
N LEU A 232 4.60 7.77 6.25
CA LEU A 232 5.17 8.10 7.57
C LEU A 232 4.10 8.42 8.60
N ILE A 233 2.98 9.03 8.20
CA ILE A 233 1.88 9.39 9.09
C ILE A 233 0.99 8.18 9.35
N ASP A 234 0.57 7.50 8.31
CA ASP A 234 -0.29 6.32 8.37
C ASP A 234 0.13 5.30 7.30
N PRO A 235 0.73 4.16 7.69
CA PRO A 235 1.08 3.10 6.74
C PRO A 235 -0.10 2.57 5.93
N LEU A 236 -1.34 2.79 6.39
CA LEU A 236 -2.57 2.37 5.71
C LEU A 236 -3.21 3.48 4.85
N TRP A 237 -2.54 4.62 4.68
CA TRP A 237 -3.09 5.77 3.94
C TRP A 237 -3.60 5.42 2.52
N GLN A 238 -3.07 4.36 1.91
CA GLN A 238 -3.53 3.87 0.60
C GLN A 238 -5.02 3.48 0.56
N LYS A 239 -5.67 3.31 1.72
CA LYS A 239 -7.13 3.14 1.81
C LYS A 239 -7.91 4.38 1.39
N TYR A 240 -7.27 5.55 1.38
CA TYR A 240 -7.93 6.83 1.11
C TYR A 240 -7.90 7.15 -0.40
N ASN A 241 -8.61 6.36 -1.21
CA ASN A 241 -8.72 6.56 -2.66
C ASN A 241 -9.12 8.00 -3.06
N ILE A 242 -9.89 8.68 -2.22
CA ILE A 242 -10.31 10.07 -2.46
C ILE A 242 -9.12 11.03 -2.40
N ILE A 243 -8.22 10.86 -1.42
CA ILE A 243 -7.04 11.71 -1.29
C ILE A 243 -6.12 11.52 -2.51
N TRP A 244 -5.95 10.27 -2.95
CA TRP A 244 -5.20 9.97 -4.17
C TRP A 244 -5.78 10.68 -5.40
N LEU A 245 -7.11 10.60 -5.59
CA LEU A 245 -7.78 11.29 -6.68
C LEU A 245 -7.57 12.81 -6.63
N VAL A 246 -7.62 13.42 -5.45
CA VAL A 246 -7.36 14.87 -5.28
C VAL A 246 -5.92 15.21 -5.70
N VAL A 247 -4.94 14.39 -5.34
CA VAL A 247 -3.54 14.59 -5.72
C VAL A 247 -3.35 14.48 -7.23
N GLU A 248 -3.95 13.50 -7.88
CA GLU A 248 -3.92 13.34 -9.35
C GLU A 248 -4.54 14.56 -10.07
N VAL A 249 -5.64 15.08 -9.56
CA VAL A 249 -6.25 16.32 -10.07
C VAL A 249 -5.30 17.50 -9.91
N LEU A 250 -4.65 17.66 -8.75
CA LEU A 250 -3.68 18.73 -8.51
C LEU A 250 -2.47 18.63 -9.46
N ILE A 251 -1.93 17.43 -9.67
CA ILE A 251 -0.85 17.17 -10.63
C ILE A 251 -1.29 17.60 -12.04
N THR A 252 -2.46 17.15 -12.47
CA THR A 252 -3.03 17.52 -13.78
C THR A 252 -3.14 19.04 -13.93
N VAL A 253 -3.59 19.74 -12.90
CA VAL A 253 -3.70 21.21 -12.89
C VAL A 253 -2.31 21.87 -13.01
N ILE A 254 -1.31 21.40 -12.27
CA ILE A 254 0.07 21.91 -12.35
C ILE A 254 0.61 21.76 -13.77
N GLU A 255 0.51 20.58 -14.35
CA GLU A 255 0.97 20.30 -15.72
C GLU A 255 0.23 21.12 -16.76
N LEU A 256 -1.08 21.28 -16.61
CA LEU A 256 -1.89 22.12 -17.48
C LEU A 256 -1.37 23.57 -17.45
N PHE A 257 -1.03 24.13 -16.28
CA PHE A 257 -0.43 25.46 -16.19
C PHE A 257 0.93 25.55 -16.88
N ILE A 258 1.75 24.50 -16.79
CA ILE A 258 3.06 24.44 -17.44
C ILE A 258 2.90 24.34 -18.96
N TYR A 259 2.01 23.48 -19.45
CA TYR A 259 1.92 23.16 -20.88
C TYR A 259 1.10 24.15 -21.70
N ARG A 260 0.03 24.74 -21.15
CA ARG A 260 -0.98 25.50 -21.90
C ARG A 260 -0.43 26.51 -22.89
N LYS A 261 0.62 27.25 -22.55
CA LYS A 261 1.23 28.31 -23.39
C LYS A 261 2.64 27.97 -23.89
N LYS A 262 3.17 26.79 -23.54
CA LYS A 262 4.58 26.48 -23.81
C LYS A 262 4.81 25.40 -24.87
N LEU A 263 3.88 24.46 -25.07
CA LEU A 263 4.04 23.44 -26.10
C LEU A 263 3.77 24.00 -27.49
N VAL A 264 4.68 23.71 -28.42
CA VAL A 264 4.74 24.28 -29.75
C VAL A 264 4.48 23.20 -30.80
N ARG A 265 3.62 23.46 -31.78
CA ARG A 265 3.32 22.58 -32.90
C ARG A 265 4.50 22.50 -33.90
N LYS A 266 4.40 21.55 -34.86
CA LYS A 266 5.40 21.42 -35.93
C LYS A 266 5.55 22.70 -36.78
N ASP A 267 4.48 23.46 -36.96
CA ASP A 267 4.44 24.75 -37.68
C ASP A 267 4.97 25.93 -36.84
N GLY A 268 5.41 25.71 -35.61
CA GLY A 268 5.89 26.76 -34.71
C GLY A 268 4.80 27.49 -33.93
N THR A 269 3.52 27.20 -34.18
CA THR A 269 2.40 27.84 -33.46
C THR A 269 2.10 27.20 -32.12
N VAL A 270 1.49 27.94 -31.19
CA VAL A 270 1.01 27.47 -29.91
C VAL A 270 -0.51 27.36 -29.93
N SER A 271 -1.06 26.20 -29.67
CA SER A 271 -2.51 26.00 -29.56
C SER A 271 -2.88 25.69 -28.10
N VAL A 272 -3.38 26.68 -27.38
CA VAL A 272 -3.76 26.54 -25.96
C VAL A 272 -4.76 25.40 -25.77
N LYS A 273 -5.82 25.33 -26.57
CA LYS A 273 -6.84 24.27 -26.46
C LYS A 273 -6.25 22.87 -26.63
N ARG A 274 -5.32 22.70 -27.57
CA ARG A 274 -4.65 21.42 -27.84
C ARG A 274 -3.71 21.02 -26.69
N ASN A 275 -2.98 21.99 -26.15
CA ASN A 275 -2.05 21.76 -25.05
C ASN A 275 -2.80 21.40 -23.76
N ILE A 276 -3.96 22.04 -23.50
CA ILE A 276 -4.86 21.69 -22.40
C ILE A 276 -5.38 20.26 -22.57
N ALA A 277 -5.89 19.95 -23.76
CA ALA A 277 -6.42 18.63 -24.05
C ALA A 277 -5.32 17.54 -23.92
N TYR A 278 -4.09 17.83 -24.36
CA TYR A 278 -2.94 16.95 -24.15
C TYR A 278 -2.73 16.69 -22.66
N ALA A 279 -2.60 17.73 -21.84
CA ALA A 279 -2.33 17.59 -20.40
C ALA A 279 -3.40 16.73 -19.70
N ILE A 280 -4.69 17.00 -19.94
CA ILE A 280 -5.78 16.23 -19.36
C ILE A 280 -5.73 14.76 -19.84
N THR A 281 -5.58 14.54 -21.14
CA THR A 281 -5.60 13.18 -21.72
C THR A 281 -4.40 12.37 -21.25
N ALA A 282 -3.22 12.96 -21.19
CA ALA A 282 -2.00 12.30 -20.76
C ALA A 282 -2.10 11.82 -19.30
N ASN A 283 -2.49 12.73 -18.40
CA ASN A 283 -2.65 12.40 -16.99
C ASN A 283 -3.77 11.37 -16.74
N VAL A 284 -4.92 11.52 -17.41
CA VAL A 284 -6.00 10.53 -17.28
C VAL A 284 -5.52 9.15 -17.71
N ILE A 285 -4.84 9.00 -18.84
CA ILE A 285 -4.38 7.69 -19.32
C ILE A 285 -3.27 7.13 -18.45
N SER A 286 -2.30 7.94 -18.01
CA SER A 286 -1.22 7.47 -17.14
C SER A 286 -1.74 6.99 -15.79
N ALA A 287 -2.68 7.71 -15.17
CA ALA A 287 -3.31 7.31 -13.93
C ALA A 287 -4.03 5.94 -14.01
N PHE A 288 -4.60 5.59 -15.19
CA PHE A 288 -5.19 4.26 -15.40
C PHE A 288 -4.17 3.15 -15.55
N ILE A 289 -3.11 3.42 -16.30
CA ILE A 289 -2.13 2.39 -16.65
C ILE A 289 -1.21 2.10 -15.46
N ILE A 290 -1.08 3.02 -14.52
CA ILE A 290 -0.19 2.88 -13.36
C ILE A 290 -0.63 1.75 -12.41
N ASP A 291 -1.91 1.37 -12.41
CA ASP A 291 -2.42 0.25 -11.61
C ASP A 291 -1.97 -1.13 -12.17
N ILE A 292 -1.61 -1.22 -13.45
CA ILE A 292 -1.19 -2.47 -14.09
C ILE A 292 0.13 -3.02 -13.50
N PRO A 293 1.20 -2.23 -13.35
CA PRO A 293 2.43 -2.69 -12.69
C PRO A 293 2.22 -3.16 -11.26
N ILE A 294 1.32 -2.53 -10.51
CA ILE A 294 1.00 -2.94 -9.12
C ILE A 294 0.44 -4.35 -9.11
N ILE A 295 -0.52 -4.65 -10.01
CA ILE A 295 -1.13 -5.97 -10.13
C ILE A 295 -0.08 -7.02 -10.54
N ILE A 296 0.81 -6.69 -11.48
CA ILE A 296 1.87 -7.60 -11.93
C ILE A 296 2.86 -7.87 -10.80
N ILE A 297 3.31 -6.85 -10.08
CA ILE A 297 4.25 -6.99 -8.95
C ILE A 297 3.61 -7.81 -7.84
N ALA A 298 2.36 -7.54 -7.49
CA ALA A 298 1.64 -8.31 -6.48
C ALA A 298 1.55 -9.80 -6.84
N ASN A 299 1.31 -10.13 -8.12
CA ASN A 299 1.26 -11.52 -8.60
C ASN A 299 2.63 -12.22 -8.72
N LEU A 300 3.73 -11.45 -8.81
CA LEU A 300 5.10 -12.00 -8.85
C LEU A 300 5.70 -12.22 -7.46
N MET A 301 5.11 -11.62 -6.42
CA MET A 301 5.56 -11.73 -5.03
C MET A 301 4.80 -12.80 -4.23
N HIS A 302 3.81 -13.43 -4.83
CA HIS A 302 3.11 -14.63 -4.36
C HIS A 302 3.55 -15.85 -5.17
#